data_ef3a0cea9f2b38c4abf339364ca5e261
#
_entry.id   ef3a0cea9f2b38c4abf339364ca5e261
#
_cell.length_a   1.000
_cell.length_b   1.000
_cell.length_c   1.000
_cell.angle_alpha   90.00
_cell.angle_beta   90.00
_cell.angle_gamma   90.00
#
_symmetry.space_group_name_H-M   'P 1'
#
loop_
_entity.id
_entity.type
_entity.pdbx_description
1 polymer ?
#
loop_
_entity_poly.entity_id
_entity_poly.type
_entity_poly.pdbx_seq_one_letter_code
_entity_poly.pdbx_strand_id
1 'polypeptide(L)'
;MKKLNISTILASAIHESKNQVGTLLYQLQGLKDTTDSNDPNQSKIILIEESLKKLNDEWVEYLYLYRLASNGYDLHVDTFSIDEFLDDQVFALQPSANAKNLVLDYHCDTNLTGTFDERLMTAVVSTAVYNAFRFAKSKIILSAKQEKEFLVISIEDDGKGFVHIEQQPEDIFEVNTGLGLYFAELSASAHVVNEVCGFIKKESSLSLGGASLTVYLPQASEELFVEHY
;
A
#
# COMPACT_ATOMS: atom_id res chain seq x y z
N MET A 1 15.55 -34.13 14.99
CA MET A 1 15.43 -32.71 15.24
C MET A 1 14.95 -32.05 13.94
N LYS A 2 13.73 -31.46 13.92
CA LYS A 2 13.27 -30.65 12.79
C LYS A 2 14.23 -29.46 12.68
N LYS A 3 14.91 -29.30 11.53
CA LYS A 3 15.67 -28.09 11.24
C LYS A 3 14.67 -26.93 11.29
N LEU A 4 14.76 -26.07 12.32
CA LEU A 4 14.02 -24.82 12.34
C LEU A 4 14.51 -24.00 11.14
N ASN A 5 13.63 -23.72 10.21
CA ASN A 5 13.92 -22.87 9.07
C ASN A 5 14.04 -21.42 9.57
N ILE A 6 15.15 -20.75 9.27
CA ILE A 6 15.41 -19.36 9.67
C ILE A 6 14.24 -18.45 9.26
N SER A 7 13.65 -18.70 8.10
CA SER A 7 12.49 -17.97 7.62
C SER A 7 11.26 -18.12 8.54
N THR A 8 11.05 -19.31 9.13
CA THR A 8 9.95 -19.54 10.08
C THR A 8 10.18 -18.81 11.39
N ILE A 9 11.45 -18.77 11.86
CA ILE A 9 11.81 -18.02 13.08
C ILE A 9 11.60 -16.52 12.84
N LEU A 10 12.04 -16.02 11.71
CA LEU A 10 11.90 -14.62 11.35
C LEU A 10 10.42 -14.21 11.25
N ALA A 11 9.61 -15.01 10.55
CA ALA A 11 8.16 -14.77 10.47
C ALA A 11 7.48 -14.76 11.84
N SER A 12 7.88 -15.68 12.75
CA SER A 12 7.36 -15.69 14.12
C SER A 12 7.77 -14.46 14.92
N ALA A 13 9.03 -14.02 14.77
CA ALA A 13 9.54 -12.82 15.44
C ALA A 13 8.82 -11.55 14.93
N ILE A 14 8.60 -11.46 13.62
CA ILE A 14 7.82 -10.38 13.01
C ILE A 14 6.39 -10.37 13.56
N HIS A 15 5.73 -11.54 13.60
CA HIS A 15 4.37 -11.64 14.12
C HIS A 15 4.27 -11.19 15.59
N GLU A 16 5.23 -11.59 16.42
CA GLU A 16 5.28 -11.18 17.82
C GLU A 16 5.54 -9.68 17.97
N SER A 17 6.50 -9.12 17.21
CA SER A 17 6.78 -7.68 17.20
C SER A 17 5.55 -6.86 16.75
N LYS A 18 4.82 -7.31 15.73
CA LYS A 18 3.55 -6.70 15.31
C LYS A 18 2.53 -6.66 16.46
N ASN A 19 2.39 -7.76 17.22
CA ASN A 19 1.47 -7.80 18.36
C ASN A 19 1.89 -6.83 19.46
N GLN A 20 3.20 -6.67 19.70
CA GLN A 20 3.72 -5.69 20.66
C GLN A 20 3.44 -4.25 20.22
N VAL A 21 3.62 -3.93 18.94
CA VAL A 21 3.26 -2.62 18.37
C VAL A 21 1.76 -2.36 18.52
N GLY A 22 0.91 -3.36 18.25
CA GLY A 22 -0.54 -3.25 18.46
C GLY A 22 -0.90 -2.93 19.93
N THR A 23 -0.18 -3.54 20.88
CA THR A 23 -0.36 -3.24 22.32
C THR A 23 0.05 -1.80 22.65
N LEU A 24 1.16 -1.31 22.08
CA LEU A 24 1.61 0.06 22.28
C LEU A 24 0.63 1.07 21.69
N LEU A 25 0.09 0.81 20.51
CA LEU A 25 -0.95 1.65 19.90
C LEU A 25 -2.20 1.73 20.78
N TYR A 26 -2.64 0.61 21.35
CA TYR A 26 -3.78 0.57 22.27
C TYR A 26 -3.52 1.39 23.53
N GLN A 27 -2.32 1.26 24.14
CA GLN A 27 -1.93 2.04 25.32
C GLN A 27 -1.84 3.54 25.02
N LEU A 28 -1.31 3.87 23.84
CA LEU A 28 -1.19 5.26 23.40
C LEU A 28 -2.56 5.90 23.14
N GLN A 29 -3.52 5.14 22.58
CA GLN A 29 -4.90 5.60 22.43
C GLN A 29 -5.52 5.93 23.78
N GLY A 30 -5.36 5.04 24.78
CA GLY A 30 -5.83 5.30 26.15
C GLY A 30 -5.20 6.56 26.76
N LEU A 31 -3.92 6.82 26.51
CA LEU A 31 -3.25 8.03 26.96
C LEU A 31 -3.80 9.28 26.25
N LYS A 32 -4.04 9.20 24.94
CA LYS A 32 -4.60 10.27 24.13
C LYS A 32 -6.00 10.67 24.59
N ASP A 33 -6.85 9.68 24.91
CA ASP A 33 -8.23 9.89 25.37
C ASP A 33 -8.29 10.55 26.76
N THR A 34 -7.22 10.43 27.56
CA THR A 34 -7.12 11.05 28.90
C THR A 34 -6.34 12.37 28.93
N THR A 35 -5.70 12.74 27.81
CA THR A 35 -4.89 13.95 27.70
C THR A 35 -5.75 15.12 27.19
N ASP A 36 -5.68 16.27 27.84
CA ASP A 36 -6.40 17.47 27.43
C ASP A 36 -5.92 17.93 26.03
N SER A 37 -6.84 18.37 25.18
CA SER A 37 -6.56 18.83 23.81
C SER A 37 -5.55 19.99 23.77
N ASN A 38 -5.36 20.70 24.86
CA ASN A 38 -4.40 21.80 24.99
C ASN A 38 -3.06 21.40 25.64
N ASP A 39 -2.87 20.10 25.96
CA ASP A 39 -1.61 19.64 26.55
C ASP A 39 -0.46 19.77 25.51
N PRO A 40 0.68 20.39 25.87
CA PRO A 40 1.82 20.52 24.96
C PRO A 40 2.41 19.17 24.50
N ASN A 41 2.06 18.07 25.15
CA ASN A 41 2.47 16.73 24.75
C ASN A 41 1.54 16.09 23.71
N GLN A 42 0.36 16.65 23.44
CA GLN A 42 -0.61 16.11 22.46
C GLN A 42 0.04 15.90 21.08
N SER A 43 0.82 16.88 20.61
CA SER A 43 1.53 16.75 19.32
C SER A 43 2.55 15.61 19.31
N LYS A 44 3.21 15.34 20.45
CA LYS A 44 4.16 14.22 20.57
C LYS A 44 3.44 12.87 20.55
N ILE A 45 2.29 12.80 21.22
CA ILE A 45 1.45 11.60 21.23
C ILE A 45 1.02 11.25 19.80
N ILE A 46 0.56 12.23 19.03
CA ILE A 46 0.17 12.04 17.63
C ILE A 46 1.36 11.53 16.78
N LEU A 47 2.54 12.13 16.93
CA LEU A 47 3.74 11.71 16.19
C LEU A 47 4.17 10.26 16.54
N ILE A 48 4.05 9.87 17.80
CA ILE A 48 4.35 8.50 18.23
C ILE A 48 3.30 7.52 17.65
N GLU A 49 2.03 7.90 17.67
CA GLU A 49 0.95 7.11 17.08
C GLU A 49 1.19 6.85 15.60
N GLU A 50 1.51 7.89 14.82
CA GLU A 50 1.83 7.77 13.40
C GLU A 50 3.05 6.87 13.15
N SER A 51 4.10 7.03 13.97
CA SER A 51 5.31 6.20 13.85
C SER A 51 5.03 4.73 14.14
N LEU A 52 4.20 4.43 15.13
CA LEU A 52 3.80 3.07 15.47
C LEU A 52 2.86 2.46 14.42
N LYS A 53 1.94 3.24 13.85
CA LYS A 53 1.10 2.80 12.74
C LYS A 53 1.95 2.41 11.55
N LYS A 54 2.88 3.29 11.15
CA LYS A 54 3.81 3.02 10.07
C LYS A 54 4.61 1.72 10.31
N LEU A 55 5.17 1.55 11.51
CA LEU A 55 5.91 0.34 11.86
C LEU A 55 5.02 -0.91 11.79
N ASN A 56 3.77 -0.82 12.23
CA ASN A 56 2.81 -1.93 12.11
C ASN A 56 2.56 -2.31 10.64
N ASP A 57 2.40 -1.32 9.76
CA ASP A 57 2.15 -1.53 8.34
C ASP A 57 3.37 -2.16 7.66
N GLU A 58 4.59 -1.72 7.98
CA GLU A 58 5.83 -2.33 7.51
C GLU A 58 5.94 -3.81 7.96
N TRP A 59 5.54 -4.14 9.20
CA TRP A 59 5.52 -5.53 9.67
C TRP A 59 4.48 -6.39 8.92
N VAL A 60 3.32 -5.83 8.60
CA VAL A 60 2.30 -6.52 7.78
C VAL A 60 2.85 -6.79 6.38
N GLU A 61 3.49 -5.81 5.76
CA GLU A 61 4.14 -5.94 4.46
C GLU A 61 5.19 -7.06 4.47
N TYR A 62 6.08 -7.12 5.48
CA TYR A 62 7.08 -8.18 5.61
C TYR A 62 6.46 -9.58 5.76
N LEU A 63 5.33 -9.70 6.46
CA LEU A 63 4.61 -10.96 6.57
C LEU A 63 4.00 -11.40 5.24
N TYR A 64 3.43 -10.48 4.47
CA TYR A 64 2.94 -10.77 3.13
C TYR A 64 4.09 -11.15 2.19
N LEU A 65 5.18 -10.40 2.19
CA LEU A 65 6.38 -10.72 1.41
C LEU A 65 6.86 -12.14 1.69
N TYR A 66 7.00 -12.49 2.97
CA TYR A 66 7.42 -13.83 3.35
C TYR A 66 6.46 -14.91 2.83
N ARG A 67 5.14 -14.70 2.98
CA ARG A 67 4.13 -15.67 2.52
C ARG A 67 4.10 -15.79 1.00
N LEU A 68 4.13 -14.69 0.29
CA LEU A 68 4.17 -14.66 -1.19
C LEU A 68 5.45 -15.35 -1.71
N ALA A 69 6.62 -15.00 -1.19
CA ALA A 69 7.90 -15.59 -1.60
C ALA A 69 8.04 -17.07 -1.27
N SER A 70 7.31 -17.57 -0.26
CA SER A 70 7.32 -18.99 0.13
C SER A 70 6.19 -19.81 -0.48
N ASN A 71 5.41 -19.26 -1.41
CA ASN A 71 4.18 -19.85 -1.95
C ASN A 71 3.19 -20.29 -0.86
N GLY A 72 3.18 -19.59 0.27
CA GLY A 72 2.33 -19.87 1.43
C GLY A 72 1.21 -18.85 1.61
N TYR A 73 0.93 -18.03 0.60
CA TYR A 73 -0.18 -17.10 0.58
C TYR A 73 -1.29 -17.61 -0.32
N ASP A 74 -2.46 -17.85 0.26
CA ASP A 74 -3.66 -18.17 -0.49
C ASP A 74 -4.39 -16.86 -0.82
N LEU A 75 -4.46 -16.51 -2.11
CA LEU A 75 -5.19 -15.35 -2.60
C LEU A 75 -6.69 -15.50 -2.33
N HIS A 76 -7.27 -14.47 -1.74
CA HIS A 76 -8.72 -14.33 -1.56
C HIS A 76 -9.24 -13.25 -2.52
N VAL A 77 -9.48 -13.67 -3.76
CA VAL A 77 -9.92 -12.77 -4.83
C VAL A 77 -11.43 -12.66 -4.83
N ASP A 78 -11.94 -11.42 -4.82
CA ASP A 78 -13.36 -11.10 -4.95
C ASP A 78 -13.54 -9.86 -5.82
N THR A 79 -14.78 -9.53 -6.19
CA THR A 79 -15.10 -8.37 -7.03
C THR A 79 -15.55 -7.21 -6.18
N PHE A 80 -14.89 -6.07 -6.33
CA PHE A 80 -15.11 -4.85 -5.55
C PHE A 80 -15.50 -3.67 -6.43
N SER A 81 -16.27 -2.73 -5.87
CA SER A 81 -16.40 -1.38 -6.40
C SER A 81 -15.07 -0.65 -6.24
N ILE A 82 -14.52 -0.14 -7.33
CA ILE A 82 -13.23 0.56 -7.28
C ILE A 82 -13.39 1.95 -6.67
N ASP A 83 -14.53 2.59 -6.88
CA ASP A 83 -14.85 3.87 -6.26
C ASP A 83 -14.84 3.76 -4.73
N GLU A 84 -15.54 2.77 -4.17
CA GLU A 84 -15.56 2.51 -2.73
C GLU A 84 -14.17 2.12 -2.21
N PHE A 85 -13.44 1.26 -2.92
CA PHE A 85 -12.09 0.86 -2.54
C PHE A 85 -11.13 2.06 -2.45
N LEU A 86 -11.13 2.96 -3.45
CA LEU A 86 -10.26 4.14 -3.46
C LEU A 86 -10.68 5.17 -2.41
N ASP A 87 -11.98 5.36 -2.18
CA ASP A 87 -12.52 6.24 -1.14
C ASP A 87 -12.04 5.77 0.25
N ASP A 88 -12.15 4.48 0.55
CA ASP A 88 -11.68 3.89 1.79
C ASP A 88 -10.17 4.09 2.00
N GLN A 89 -9.35 3.94 0.92
CA GLN A 89 -7.91 4.19 1.01
C GLN A 89 -7.62 5.67 1.31
N VAL A 90 -8.27 6.58 0.61
CA VAL A 90 -8.11 8.03 0.83
C VAL A 90 -8.57 8.40 2.23
N PHE A 91 -9.74 7.95 2.66
CA PHE A 91 -10.27 8.21 4.01
C PHE A 91 -9.29 7.75 5.10
N ALA A 92 -8.75 6.52 4.99
CA ALA A 92 -7.82 5.98 5.97
C ALA A 92 -6.50 6.75 6.05
N LEU A 93 -6.00 7.27 4.90
CA LEU A 93 -4.70 7.95 4.80
C LEU A 93 -4.80 9.48 4.90
N GLN A 94 -6.01 10.06 4.87
CA GLN A 94 -6.25 11.49 4.94
C GLN A 94 -5.63 12.17 6.17
N PRO A 95 -5.70 11.58 7.40
CA PRO A 95 -5.05 12.20 8.57
C PRO A 95 -3.55 12.38 8.38
N SER A 96 -2.86 11.39 7.78
CA SER A 96 -1.42 11.44 7.51
C SER A 96 -1.08 12.47 6.41
N ALA A 97 -1.91 12.59 5.38
CA ALA A 97 -1.78 13.61 4.35
C ALA A 97 -1.92 15.03 4.95
N ASN A 98 -2.95 15.24 5.78
CA ASN A 98 -3.22 16.51 6.44
C ASN A 98 -2.07 16.94 7.37
N ALA A 99 -1.50 15.99 8.13
CA ALA A 99 -0.34 16.26 9.00
C ALA A 99 0.89 16.73 8.22
N LYS A 100 0.98 16.40 6.93
CA LYS A 100 2.07 16.79 6.02
C LYS A 100 1.71 17.99 5.13
N ASN A 101 0.51 18.55 5.27
CA ASN A 101 -0.05 19.60 4.41
C ASN A 101 -0.10 19.17 2.92
N LEU A 102 -0.39 17.89 2.67
CA LEU A 102 -0.55 17.35 1.33
C LEU A 102 -2.03 17.15 1.02
N VAL A 103 -2.40 17.39 -0.23
CA VAL A 103 -3.71 17.03 -0.78
C VAL A 103 -3.64 15.59 -1.24
N LEU A 104 -4.48 14.74 -0.68
CA LEU A 104 -4.69 13.37 -1.12
C LEU A 104 -6.10 13.26 -1.69
N ASP A 105 -6.23 12.81 -2.93
CA ASP A 105 -7.48 12.76 -3.65
C ASP A 105 -7.53 11.53 -4.56
N TYR A 106 -8.70 11.16 -5.05
CA TYR A 106 -8.84 10.08 -6.03
C TYR A 106 -9.87 10.40 -7.12
N HIS A 107 -9.81 9.67 -8.22
CA HIS A 107 -10.83 9.67 -9.25
C HIS A 107 -10.84 8.36 -10.05
N CYS A 108 -12.03 7.86 -10.29
CA CYS A 108 -12.30 6.76 -11.20
C CYS A 108 -13.74 6.86 -11.74
N ASP A 109 -14.13 5.96 -12.63
CA ASP A 109 -15.54 5.77 -12.97
C ASP A 109 -16.25 5.11 -11.79
N THR A 110 -17.37 5.69 -11.34
CA THR A 110 -18.17 5.20 -10.19
C THR A 110 -18.78 3.81 -10.43
N ASN A 111 -18.89 3.37 -11.68
CA ASN A 111 -19.36 2.03 -12.02
C ASN A 111 -18.23 1.02 -12.23
N LEU A 112 -16.98 1.45 -12.09
CA LEU A 112 -15.83 0.57 -12.28
C LEU A 112 -15.79 -0.48 -11.19
N THR A 113 -15.76 -1.74 -11.60
CA THR A 113 -15.52 -2.89 -10.71
C THR A 113 -14.21 -3.57 -11.07
N GLY A 114 -13.65 -4.29 -10.12
CA GLY A 114 -12.42 -5.05 -10.34
C GLY A 114 -12.31 -6.24 -9.41
N THR A 115 -11.64 -7.27 -9.89
CA THR A 115 -11.49 -8.55 -9.17
C THR A 115 -10.05 -8.69 -8.72
N PHE A 116 -9.83 -8.71 -7.38
CA PHE A 116 -8.49 -8.79 -6.79
C PHE A 116 -8.55 -9.21 -5.31
N ASP A 117 -7.39 -9.46 -4.70
CA ASP A 117 -7.27 -9.64 -3.24
C ASP A 117 -7.18 -8.25 -2.58
N GLU A 118 -8.26 -7.86 -1.91
CA GLU A 118 -8.40 -6.54 -1.28
C GLU A 118 -7.29 -6.28 -0.24
N ARG A 119 -6.92 -7.29 0.55
CA ARG A 119 -5.91 -7.12 1.62
C ARG A 119 -4.54 -6.81 1.05
N LEU A 120 -4.15 -7.53 -0.03
CA LEU A 120 -2.89 -7.24 -0.71
C LEU A 120 -2.92 -5.88 -1.36
N MET A 121 -4.01 -5.53 -2.03
CA MET A 121 -4.11 -4.26 -2.72
C MET A 121 -4.19 -3.07 -1.77
N THR A 122 -4.88 -3.19 -0.64
CA THR A 122 -4.86 -2.19 0.44
C THR A 122 -3.42 -1.95 0.93
N ALA A 123 -2.66 -3.01 1.20
CA ALA A 123 -1.27 -2.88 1.63
C ALA A 123 -0.38 -2.25 0.54
N VAL A 124 -0.56 -2.64 -0.72
CA VAL A 124 0.18 -2.06 -1.87
C VAL A 124 -0.11 -0.57 -2.01
N VAL A 125 -1.38 -0.17 -1.98
CA VAL A 125 -1.79 1.25 -2.10
C VAL A 125 -1.25 2.05 -0.92
N SER A 126 -1.41 1.57 0.32
CA SER A 126 -0.87 2.23 1.51
C SER A 126 0.64 2.43 1.42
N THR A 127 1.40 1.39 1.06
CA THR A 127 2.85 1.46 0.89
C THR A 127 3.23 2.49 -0.18
N ALA A 128 2.52 2.51 -1.32
CA ALA A 128 2.77 3.46 -2.40
C ALA A 128 2.48 4.91 -1.98
N VAL A 129 1.36 5.14 -1.27
CA VAL A 129 1.00 6.48 -0.77
C VAL A 129 1.98 6.96 0.31
N TYR A 130 2.41 6.08 1.25
CA TYR A 130 3.44 6.45 2.21
C TYR A 130 4.77 6.80 1.56
N ASN A 131 5.14 6.11 0.47
CA ASN A 131 6.30 6.50 -0.34
C ASN A 131 6.09 7.87 -0.99
N ALA A 132 4.92 8.13 -1.56
CA ALA A 132 4.57 9.42 -2.14
C ALA A 132 4.59 10.55 -1.11
N PHE A 133 4.14 10.33 0.14
CA PHE A 133 4.21 11.31 1.23
C PHE A 133 5.63 11.82 1.54
N ARG A 134 6.66 11.07 1.16
CA ARG A 134 8.07 11.46 1.38
C ARG A 134 8.59 12.42 0.31
N PHE A 135 8.03 12.36 -0.90
CA PHE A 135 8.57 13.01 -2.09
C PHE A 135 7.63 14.06 -2.68
N ALA A 136 6.31 13.93 -2.45
CA ALA A 136 5.31 14.89 -2.89
C ALA A 136 5.58 16.29 -2.34
N LYS A 137 5.32 17.31 -3.14
CA LYS A 137 5.40 18.73 -2.73
C LYS A 137 4.09 19.23 -2.16
N SER A 138 2.98 18.88 -2.79
CA SER A 138 1.66 19.37 -2.43
C SER A 138 0.51 18.39 -2.68
N LYS A 139 0.65 17.46 -3.65
CA LYS A 139 -0.49 16.67 -4.11
C LYS A 139 -0.13 15.23 -4.46
N ILE A 140 -1.05 14.32 -4.09
CA ILE A 140 -1.03 12.91 -4.47
C ILE A 140 -2.43 12.56 -5.00
N ILE A 141 -2.49 11.86 -6.12
CA ILE A 141 -3.73 11.41 -6.74
C ILE A 141 -3.69 9.89 -6.92
N LEU A 142 -4.75 9.23 -6.44
CA LEU A 142 -5.07 7.87 -6.78
C LEU A 142 -6.01 7.88 -7.97
N SER A 143 -5.81 6.96 -8.93
CA SER A 143 -6.76 6.81 -10.02
C SER A 143 -6.88 5.35 -10.43
N ALA A 144 -8.02 5.00 -11.01
CA ALA A 144 -8.23 3.68 -11.57
C ALA A 144 -9.02 3.74 -12.87
N LYS A 145 -8.72 2.77 -13.75
CA LYS A 145 -9.43 2.57 -15.03
C LYS A 145 -9.34 1.12 -15.46
N GLN A 146 -10.27 0.71 -16.32
CA GLN A 146 -10.12 -0.51 -17.11
C GLN A 146 -9.28 -0.20 -18.36
N GLU A 147 -8.24 -0.98 -18.60
CA GLU A 147 -7.42 -0.90 -19.81
C GLU A 147 -7.24 -2.29 -20.40
N LYS A 148 -8.00 -2.58 -21.46
CA LYS A 148 -8.10 -3.92 -22.04
C LYS A 148 -8.49 -4.95 -20.96
N GLU A 149 -7.68 -6.00 -20.80
CA GLU A 149 -7.85 -7.06 -19.81
C GLU A 149 -7.33 -6.71 -18.41
N PHE A 150 -6.88 -5.48 -18.16
CA PHE A 150 -6.32 -5.08 -16.86
C PHE A 150 -7.17 -4.03 -16.16
N LEU A 151 -7.42 -4.24 -14.88
CA LEU A 151 -7.69 -3.16 -13.96
C LEU A 151 -6.36 -2.46 -13.68
N VAL A 152 -6.32 -1.16 -13.88
CA VAL A 152 -5.12 -0.33 -13.72
C VAL A 152 -5.37 0.65 -12.57
N ILE A 153 -4.56 0.55 -11.51
CA ILE A 153 -4.60 1.46 -10.36
C ILE A 153 -3.29 2.23 -10.34
N SER A 154 -3.36 3.56 -10.33
CA SER A 154 -2.20 4.45 -10.35
C SER A 154 -2.17 5.33 -9.12
N ILE A 155 -0.98 5.51 -8.56
CA ILE A 155 -0.67 6.45 -7.49
C ILE A 155 0.37 7.44 -8.03
N GLU A 156 -0.01 8.71 -8.13
CA GLU A 156 0.80 9.77 -8.73
C GLU A 156 1.07 10.88 -7.72
N ASP A 157 2.28 11.43 -7.74
CA ASP A 157 2.68 12.58 -6.93
C ASP A 157 3.27 13.72 -7.78
N ASP A 158 3.39 14.91 -7.18
CA ASP A 158 4.00 16.10 -7.79
C ASP A 158 5.46 16.32 -7.32
N GLY A 159 6.15 15.28 -6.86
CA GLY A 159 7.51 15.33 -6.34
C GLY A 159 8.59 15.42 -7.41
N LYS A 160 9.74 14.83 -7.12
CA LYS A 160 10.91 14.85 -8.03
C LYS A 160 10.94 13.68 -9.04
N GLY A 161 10.01 12.73 -8.92
CA GLY A 161 10.00 11.50 -9.72
C GLY A 161 11.07 10.48 -9.29
N PHE A 162 11.09 9.32 -9.97
CA PHE A 162 12.03 8.23 -9.64
C PHE A 162 13.49 8.49 -10.01
N VAL A 163 13.78 9.41 -10.94
CA VAL A 163 15.11 9.62 -11.52
C VAL A 163 16.14 10.16 -10.53
N HIS A 164 15.72 10.75 -9.41
CA HIS A 164 16.61 11.35 -8.42
C HIS A 164 16.92 10.47 -7.20
N ILE A 165 16.31 9.31 -7.09
CA ILE A 165 16.47 8.44 -5.91
C ILE A 165 17.77 7.61 -5.96
N GLU A 166 18.32 7.38 -7.16
CA GLU A 166 19.51 6.54 -7.33
C GLU A 166 20.84 7.24 -7.00
N GLN A 167 20.87 8.52 -6.65
CA GLN A 167 22.11 9.30 -6.54
C GLN A 167 22.44 9.90 -5.16
N GLN A 168 21.72 9.57 -4.08
CA GLN A 168 22.11 10.06 -2.73
C GLN A 168 22.28 8.93 -1.73
N PRO A 169 23.55 8.45 -1.49
CA PRO A 169 23.84 7.43 -0.51
C PRO A 169 24.20 7.97 0.89
N GLU A 170 23.72 9.14 1.31
CA GLU A 170 24.29 9.78 2.53
C GLU A 170 23.44 9.74 3.80
N ASP A 171 22.23 9.17 3.80
CA ASP A 171 21.49 8.97 5.04
C ASP A 171 21.28 7.48 5.35
N ILE A 172 22.18 6.94 6.18
CA ILE A 172 22.16 5.54 6.66
C ILE A 172 20.85 5.22 7.43
N PHE A 173 20.09 6.22 7.86
CA PHE A 173 18.80 6.08 8.53
C PHE A 173 17.58 6.16 7.59
N GLU A 174 17.76 6.52 6.33
CA GLU A 174 16.74 6.52 5.28
C GLU A 174 17.01 5.44 4.21
N VAL A 175 17.34 4.23 4.63
CA VAL A 175 17.52 3.12 3.71
C VAL A 175 16.17 2.84 3.04
N ASN A 176 16.03 3.30 1.80
CA ASN A 176 15.04 2.78 0.88
C ASN A 176 15.41 1.32 0.60
N THR A 177 14.85 0.41 1.36
CA THR A 177 15.14 -1.03 1.22
C THR A 177 14.68 -1.59 -0.13
N GLY A 178 13.91 -0.82 -0.91
CA GLY A 178 13.26 -1.28 -2.14
C GLY A 178 12.18 -2.35 -1.88
N LEU A 179 11.98 -2.73 -0.62
CA LEU A 179 11.06 -3.80 -0.25
C LEU A 179 9.61 -3.46 -0.59
N GLY A 180 9.17 -2.21 -0.40
CA GLY A 180 7.80 -1.80 -0.74
C GLY A 180 7.48 -1.94 -2.24
N LEU A 181 8.43 -1.60 -3.12
CA LEU A 181 8.26 -1.81 -4.56
C LEU A 181 8.30 -3.30 -4.91
N TYR A 182 9.18 -4.06 -4.29
CA TYR A 182 9.24 -5.51 -4.46
C TYR A 182 7.97 -6.19 -3.95
N PHE A 183 7.43 -5.72 -2.83
CA PHE A 183 6.13 -6.16 -2.32
C PHE A 183 4.99 -5.89 -3.31
N ALA A 184 4.92 -4.68 -3.87
CA ALA A 184 3.94 -4.33 -4.88
C ALA A 184 4.05 -5.21 -6.14
N GLU A 185 5.29 -5.50 -6.59
CA GLU A 185 5.55 -6.37 -7.73
C GLU A 185 5.11 -7.82 -7.45
N LEU A 186 5.47 -8.40 -6.32
CA LEU A 186 5.04 -9.75 -5.93
C LEU A 186 3.52 -9.82 -5.75
N SER A 187 2.92 -8.82 -5.11
CA SER A 187 1.47 -8.77 -4.91
C SER A 187 0.71 -8.69 -6.23
N ALA A 188 1.17 -7.85 -7.17
CA ALA A 188 0.58 -7.78 -8.49
C ALA A 188 0.74 -9.11 -9.23
N SER A 189 1.96 -9.67 -9.26
CA SER A 189 2.26 -10.91 -10.00
C SER A 189 1.55 -12.15 -9.45
N ALA A 190 1.12 -12.12 -8.19
CA ALA A 190 0.32 -13.19 -7.60
C ALA A 190 -1.11 -13.26 -8.19
N HIS A 191 -1.62 -12.15 -8.74
CA HIS A 191 -2.91 -12.13 -9.44
C HIS A 191 -2.72 -12.66 -10.86
N VAL A 192 -3.28 -13.81 -11.15
CA VAL A 192 -3.13 -14.49 -12.43
C VAL A 192 -4.49 -14.85 -13.01
N VAL A 193 -4.75 -14.45 -14.24
CA VAL A 193 -5.96 -14.80 -15.00
C VAL A 193 -5.53 -15.28 -16.39
N ASN A 194 -5.96 -16.47 -16.80
CA ASN A 194 -5.62 -17.07 -18.11
C ASN A 194 -4.12 -17.03 -18.43
N GLU A 195 -3.27 -17.41 -17.48
CA GLU A 195 -1.79 -17.38 -17.56
C GLU A 195 -1.17 -15.98 -17.66
N VAL A 196 -1.97 -14.92 -17.61
CA VAL A 196 -1.50 -13.53 -17.58
C VAL A 196 -1.34 -13.11 -16.12
N CYS A 197 -0.12 -12.69 -15.74
CA CYS A 197 0.17 -12.21 -14.41
C CYS A 197 0.01 -10.69 -14.33
N GLY A 198 -0.38 -10.20 -13.16
CA GLY A 198 -0.29 -8.78 -12.87
C GLY A 198 1.16 -8.29 -12.79
N PHE A 199 1.36 -6.99 -12.92
CA PHE A 199 2.67 -6.34 -12.88
C PHE A 199 2.57 -4.89 -12.43
N ILE A 200 3.71 -4.27 -12.15
CA ILE A 200 3.78 -2.84 -11.86
C ILE A 200 4.59 -2.08 -12.91
N LYS A 201 4.30 -0.78 -13.05
CA LYS A 201 5.14 0.17 -13.78
C LYS A 201 5.53 1.34 -12.88
N LYS A 202 6.75 1.82 -13.07
CA LYS A 202 7.32 3.00 -12.43
C LYS A 202 7.69 3.99 -13.50
N GLU A 203 6.97 5.09 -13.54
CA GLU A 203 7.12 6.11 -14.61
C GLU A 203 7.08 7.52 -13.99
N SER A 204 7.40 8.52 -14.76
CA SER A 204 7.13 9.89 -14.39
C SER A 204 5.64 10.18 -14.57
N SER A 205 5.02 10.82 -13.57
CA SER A 205 3.64 11.27 -13.70
C SER A 205 3.53 12.31 -14.81
N LEU A 206 2.68 12.05 -15.80
CA LEU A 206 2.37 12.98 -16.86
C LEU A 206 1.45 14.10 -16.42
N SER A 207 0.62 13.84 -15.41
CA SER A 207 -0.39 14.78 -14.90
C SER A 207 0.18 15.74 -13.87
N LEU A 208 1.02 15.24 -12.95
CA LEU A 208 1.58 15.98 -11.81
C LEU A 208 3.08 16.30 -11.94
N GLY A 209 3.79 15.61 -12.82
CA GLY A 209 5.22 15.83 -13.10
C GLY A 209 6.18 15.19 -12.09
N GLY A 210 5.69 14.45 -11.10
CA GLY A 210 6.48 13.67 -10.14
C GLY A 210 6.57 12.19 -10.51
N ALA A 211 6.43 11.29 -9.53
CA ALA A 211 6.43 9.86 -9.75
C ALA A 211 5.02 9.31 -10.00
N SER A 212 4.94 8.22 -10.72
CA SER A 212 3.73 7.40 -10.91
C SER A 212 4.08 5.94 -10.70
N LEU A 213 3.47 5.32 -9.69
CA LEU A 213 3.44 3.87 -9.52
C LEU A 213 2.10 3.36 -10.02
N THR A 214 2.13 2.48 -11.02
CA THR A 214 0.92 1.91 -11.61
C THR A 214 0.91 0.40 -11.47
N VAL A 215 -0.18 -0.14 -10.94
CA VAL A 215 -0.41 -1.57 -10.74
C VAL A 215 -1.41 -2.04 -11.79
N TYR A 216 -1.06 -3.11 -12.49
CA TYR A 216 -1.87 -3.78 -13.50
C TYR A 216 -2.32 -5.12 -12.97
N LEU A 217 -3.63 -5.33 -12.82
CA LEU A 217 -4.23 -6.56 -12.33
C LEU A 217 -5.07 -7.19 -13.46
N PRO A 218 -4.75 -8.41 -13.92
CA PRO A 218 -5.51 -9.04 -14.98
C PRO A 218 -6.94 -9.32 -14.49
N GLN A 219 -7.92 -9.08 -15.38
CA GLN A 219 -9.34 -9.32 -15.15
C GLN A 219 -9.83 -10.42 -16.08
N ALA A 220 -10.74 -11.26 -15.58
CA ALA A 220 -11.43 -12.18 -16.46
C ALA A 220 -12.28 -11.36 -17.45
N SER A 221 -12.15 -11.62 -18.74
CA SER A 221 -13.11 -11.10 -19.72
C SER A 221 -14.47 -11.70 -19.40
N GLU A 222 -15.49 -10.86 -19.28
CA GLU A 222 -16.87 -11.32 -19.38
C GLU A 222 -17.06 -11.84 -20.81
N GLU A 223 -16.74 -13.11 -21.07
CA GLU A 223 -17.26 -13.79 -22.24
C GLU A 223 -18.78 -13.83 -22.06
N LEU A 224 -19.47 -13.04 -22.86
CA LEU A 224 -20.89 -13.15 -23.05
C LEU A 224 -21.22 -14.64 -23.20
N PHE A 225 -21.86 -15.22 -22.20
CA PHE A 225 -22.55 -16.50 -22.35
C PHE A 225 -23.63 -16.30 -23.42
N VAL A 226 -23.26 -16.45 -24.67
CA VAL A 226 -24.23 -16.62 -25.75
C VAL A 226 -24.80 -18.01 -25.54
N GLU A 227 -25.87 -18.11 -24.76
CA GLU A 227 -26.71 -19.27 -24.71
C GLU A 227 -27.25 -19.49 -26.15
N HIS A 228 -26.70 -20.48 -26.80
CA HIS A 228 -27.35 -21.03 -27.99
C HIS A 228 -28.57 -21.82 -27.52
N TYR A 229 -29.75 -21.18 -27.67
CA TYR A 229 -31.03 -21.86 -27.72
C TYR A 229 -31.28 -22.46 -29.10
#